data_2f525d90599ef704425f5716a28063f6
#
_entry.id   2f525d90599ef704425f5716a28063f6
#
_cell.length_a   1.000
_cell.length_b   1.000
_cell.length_c   1.000
_cell.angle_alpha   90.00
_cell.angle_beta   90.00
_cell.angle_gamma   90.00
#
_symmetry.space_group_name_H-M   'P 1'
#
loop_
_entity.id
_entity.type
_entity.pdbx_description
1 polymer ?
#
loop_
_entity_poly.entity_id
_entity_poly.type
_entity_poly.pdbx_seq_one_letter_code
_entity_poly.pdbx_strand_id
1 'polypeptide(L)'
;MALTIGIVGLPNVGKSTLFNALTGNTVLAANYPFATIDPNVGVVNLPDVRLNRLAEIFGSERILPATVSFVDIAGIVKGASEGEGLGNKFLANIREAHAIAQVVRAFDDPDVIHVDGKVDPASDMETINTELILADLQTLENAIPRLEKAVKIKKGDAAQLETYKAAQKILEDGDTIISRAKDEKLELAHLKELNLLTAKPFIYVFNADEGILASEEKQQELRDMVAPAEAVFLDAKLEADLVELSEEEAREMLEMNGQDESGLDQLARVGFSTLGLQTYLTAGPKEARAWTIYKGDTAPQAAGVIHSDFERGFIKAEVVSFKDLDEAGSMAEAKARGKVRMEGKDYIMQDGDVCDFKIGG
;
A
#
# COMPACT_ATOMS: atom_id res chain seq x y z
N MET A 1 -1.56 -7.23 13.04
CA MET A 1 -2.67 -6.46 12.42
C MET A 1 -2.42 -6.41 10.93
N ALA A 2 -3.45 -6.54 10.10
CA ALA A 2 -3.30 -6.36 8.67
C ALA A 2 -2.92 -4.91 8.38
N LEU A 3 -1.97 -4.67 7.46
CA LEU A 3 -1.61 -3.34 7.01
C LEU A 3 -2.72 -2.79 6.12
N THR A 4 -3.09 -1.54 6.34
CA THR A 4 -4.20 -0.89 5.65
C THR A 4 -3.76 0.40 4.97
N ILE A 5 -4.37 0.68 3.82
CA ILE A 5 -4.24 1.93 3.08
C ILE A 5 -5.56 2.70 3.22
N GLY A 6 -5.50 3.90 3.77
CA GLY A 6 -6.67 4.76 3.90
C GLY A 6 -6.95 5.51 2.60
N ILE A 7 -8.16 5.35 2.05
CA ILE A 7 -8.59 6.08 0.86
C ILE A 7 -9.19 7.41 1.30
N VAL A 8 -8.63 8.50 0.83
CA VAL A 8 -9.09 9.86 1.11
C VAL A 8 -9.36 10.62 -0.19
N GLY A 9 -10.15 11.67 -0.14
CA GLY A 9 -10.42 12.52 -1.31
C GLY A 9 -11.50 13.54 -1.00
N LEU A 10 -11.53 14.60 -1.79
CA LEU A 10 -12.59 15.61 -1.75
C LEU A 10 -13.94 15.00 -2.18
N PRO A 11 -15.07 15.63 -1.90
CA PRO A 11 -16.35 15.20 -2.43
C PRO A 11 -16.36 15.16 -3.98
N ASN A 12 -17.06 14.19 -4.55
CA ASN A 12 -17.28 14.06 -6.00
C ASN A 12 -16.02 13.79 -6.86
N VAL A 13 -14.94 13.30 -6.26
CA VAL A 13 -13.72 12.87 -7.01
C VAL A 13 -13.79 11.42 -7.52
N GLY A 14 -14.89 10.68 -7.22
CA GLY A 14 -15.03 9.27 -7.57
C GLY A 14 -14.60 8.29 -6.47
N LYS A 15 -14.29 8.78 -5.25
CA LYS A 15 -13.83 7.96 -4.12
C LYS A 15 -14.77 6.79 -3.81
N SER A 16 -16.07 7.04 -3.71
CA SER A 16 -17.06 6.00 -3.40
C SER A 16 -17.21 4.99 -4.54
N THR A 17 -17.13 5.43 -5.79
CA THR A 17 -17.15 4.54 -6.96
C THR A 17 -15.93 3.61 -6.94
N LEU A 18 -14.74 4.17 -6.72
CA LEU A 18 -13.51 3.40 -6.57
C LEU A 18 -13.60 2.40 -5.41
N PHE A 19 -14.09 2.82 -4.25
CA PHE A 19 -14.21 1.95 -3.09
C PHE A 19 -15.22 0.82 -3.32
N ASN A 20 -16.33 1.09 -4.00
CA ASN A 20 -17.30 0.07 -4.39
C ASN A 20 -16.68 -0.95 -5.36
N ALA A 21 -15.90 -0.51 -6.33
CA ALA A 21 -15.15 -1.39 -7.22
C ALA A 21 -14.14 -2.26 -6.44
N LEU A 22 -13.40 -1.68 -5.51
CA LEU A 22 -12.48 -2.42 -4.61
C LEU A 22 -13.22 -3.48 -3.78
N THR A 23 -14.40 -3.16 -3.25
CA THR A 23 -15.19 -4.10 -2.43
C THR A 23 -15.91 -5.14 -3.29
N GLY A 24 -16.32 -4.81 -4.51
CA GLY A 24 -16.89 -5.75 -5.48
C GLY A 24 -15.88 -6.83 -5.91
N ASN A 25 -14.61 -6.45 -6.02
CA ASN A 25 -13.48 -7.38 -6.25
C ASN A 25 -13.06 -8.14 -4.99
N THR A 26 -13.69 -7.89 -3.83
CA THR A 26 -13.35 -8.62 -2.60
C THR A 26 -13.66 -10.09 -2.79
N VAL A 27 -12.62 -10.87 -2.99
CA VAL A 27 -12.71 -12.34 -2.97
C VAL A 27 -13.30 -12.73 -1.63
N LEU A 28 -14.49 -13.32 -1.69
CA LEU A 28 -15.25 -13.77 -0.53
C LEU A 28 -14.30 -14.22 0.57
N ALA A 29 -14.43 -13.63 1.75
CA ALA A 29 -13.67 -13.91 2.97
C ALA A 29 -13.70 -15.40 3.41
N ALA A 30 -14.29 -16.28 2.61
CA ALA A 30 -14.33 -17.71 2.79
C ALA A 30 -12.93 -18.38 2.88
N ASN A 31 -11.88 -17.72 2.40
CA ASN A 31 -10.50 -18.22 2.48
C ASN A 31 -9.70 -17.69 3.68
N TYR A 32 -10.28 -16.78 4.47
CA TYR A 32 -9.65 -16.25 5.68
C TYR A 32 -10.51 -16.55 6.91
N PRO A 33 -10.20 -17.58 7.69
CA PRO A 33 -11.07 -18.11 8.75
C PRO A 33 -11.33 -17.17 9.94
N PHE A 34 -10.81 -15.94 9.94
CA PHE A 34 -10.98 -14.96 11.03
C PHE A 34 -11.26 -13.52 10.56
N ALA A 35 -11.63 -13.31 9.30
CA ALA A 35 -11.97 -11.98 8.80
C ALA A 35 -13.43 -11.65 9.16
N THR A 36 -13.62 -10.80 10.17
CA THR A 36 -14.85 -10.02 10.31
C THR A 36 -14.90 -9.05 9.13
N ILE A 37 -15.95 -9.13 8.33
CA ILE A 37 -16.17 -8.20 7.21
C ILE A 37 -16.58 -6.86 7.85
N ASP A 38 -15.62 -5.93 7.93
CA ASP A 38 -15.93 -4.53 8.21
C ASP A 38 -16.43 -3.92 6.89
N PRO A 39 -17.63 -3.32 6.85
CA PRO A 39 -18.20 -2.76 5.62
C PRO A 39 -17.38 -1.63 5.02
N ASN A 40 -16.39 -1.09 5.75
CA ASN A 40 -15.50 -0.03 5.29
C ASN A 40 -14.11 -0.55 4.88
N VAL A 41 -13.92 -1.87 4.76
CA VAL A 41 -12.64 -2.47 4.36
C VAL A 41 -12.81 -3.27 3.07
N GLY A 42 -12.11 -2.86 2.02
CA GLY A 42 -11.95 -3.61 0.78
C GLY A 42 -10.64 -4.40 0.81
N VAL A 43 -10.69 -5.69 0.51
CA VAL A 43 -9.50 -6.56 0.41
C VAL A 43 -9.33 -6.96 -1.03
N VAL A 44 -8.20 -6.61 -1.63
CA VAL A 44 -7.89 -6.85 -3.04
C VAL A 44 -6.74 -7.84 -3.15
N ASN A 45 -6.85 -8.80 -4.06
CA ASN A 45 -5.76 -9.71 -4.37
C ASN A 45 -4.62 -8.96 -5.06
N LEU A 46 -3.39 -9.31 -4.70
CA LEU A 46 -2.21 -8.87 -5.44
C LEU A 46 -2.03 -9.79 -6.65
N PRO A 47 -2.13 -9.28 -7.89
CA PRO A 47 -1.88 -10.08 -9.08
C PRO A 47 -0.45 -10.63 -9.07
N ASP A 48 -0.32 -11.95 -9.22
CA ASP A 48 0.98 -12.61 -9.25
C ASP A 48 0.95 -13.83 -10.19
N VAL A 49 1.40 -13.62 -11.42
CA VAL A 49 1.46 -14.66 -12.47
C VAL A 49 2.35 -15.87 -12.09
N ARG A 50 3.27 -15.67 -11.13
CA ARG A 50 4.17 -16.72 -10.65
C ARG A 50 3.40 -17.85 -9.97
N LEU A 51 2.28 -17.53 -9.31
CA LEU A 51 1.46 -18.52 -8.61
C LEU A 51 0.80 -19.52 -9.56
N ASN A 52 0.31 -19.07 -10.71
CA ASN A 52 -0.27 -19.94 -11.72
C ASN A 52 0.78 -20.94 -12.21
N ARG A 53 1.99 -20.44 -12.50
CA ARG A 53 3.08 -21.28 -12.95
C ARG A 53 3.54 -22.28 -11.89
N LEU A 54 3.60 -21.87 -10.63
CA LEU A 54 3.90 -22.79 -9.51
C LEU A 54 2.82 -23.85 -9.35
N ALA A 55 1.54 -23.49 -9.49
CA ALA A 55 0.44 -24.43 -9.42
C ALA A 55 0.55 -25.52 -10.51
N GLU A 56 0.97 -25.15 -11.73
CA GLU A 56 1.25 -26.13 -12.80
C GLU A 56 2.43 -27.05 -12.43
N ILE A 57 3.56 -26.50 -11.97
CA ILE A 57 4.77 -27.27 -11.63
C ILE A 57 4.51 -28.27 -10.51
N PHE A 58 3.73 -27.90 -9.50
CA PHE A 58 3.48 -28.72 -8.31
C PHE A 58 2.14 -29.49 -8.35
N GLY A 59 1.30 -29.23 -9.35
CA GLY A 59 -0.06 -29.79 -9.42
C GLY A 59 -0.95 -29.31 -8.28
N SER A 60 -0.85 -28.02 -7.93
CA SER A 60 -1.58 -27.46 -6.80
C SER A 60 -3.08 -27.36 -7.06
N GLU A 61 -3.89 -27.76 -6.08
CA GLU A 61 -5.36 -27.69 -6.17
C GLU A 61 -5.91 -26.26 -6.02
N ARG A 62 -5.18 -25.38 -5.32
CA ARG A 62 -5.60 -24.02 -5.03
C ARG A 62 -4.47 -23.02 -5.21
N ILE A 63 -4.84 -21.81 -5.58
CA ILE A 63 -3.94 -20.65 -5.68
C ILE A 63 -4.39 -19.61 -4.67
N LEU A 64 -3.48 -19.14 -3.82
CA LEU A 64 -3.73 -18.17 -2.77
C LEU A 64 -2.77 -16.99 -2.92
N PRO A 65 -3.20 -15.88 -3.57
CA PRO A 65 -2.39 -14.68 -3.71
C PRO A 65 -2.23 -13.94 -2.39
N ALA A 66 -1.26 -13.03 -2.32
CA ALA A 66 -1.19 -12.02 -1.28
C ALA A 66 -2.33 -11.00 -1.46
N THR A 67 -2.62 -10.22 -0.44
CA THR A 67 -3.70 -9.23 -0.47
C THR A 67 -3.25 -7.89 0.07
N VAL A 68 -3.94 -6.83 -0.36
CA VAL A 68 -3.84 -5.47 0.18
C VAL A 68 -5.21 -5.05 0.71
N SER A 69 -5.23 -4.41 1.88
CA SER A 69 -6.46 -3.92 2.49
C SER A 69 -6.56 -2.41 2.34
N PHE A 70 -7.70 -1.95 1.82
CA PHE A 70 -8.07 -0.55 1.70
C PHE A 70 -9.21 -0.24 2.65
N VAL A 71 -9.16 0.94 3.28
CA VAL A 71 -10.20 1.42 4.21
C VAL A 71 -10.78 2.70 3.66
N ASP A 72 -12.12 2.74 3.50
CA ASP A 72 -12.79 3.98 3.14
C ASP A 72 -12.78 4.95 4.32
N ILE A 73 -12.14 6.09 4.11
CA ILE A 73 -12.15 7.18 5.05
C ILE A 73 -13.07 8.26 4.52
N ALA A 74 -14.11 8.60 5.27
CA ALA A 74 -15.11 9.59 4.88
C ALA A 74 -14.42 10.88 4.37
N GLY A 75 -14.98 11.50 3.32
CA GLY A 75 -14.35 12.63 2.64
C GLY A 75 -14.04 13.82 3.56
N ILE A 76 -12.94 14.50 3.27
CA ILE A 76 -12.58 15.78 3.91
C ILE A 76 -13.53 16.88 3.44
N VAL A 77 -13.89 17.75 4.40
CA VAL A 77 -14.43 19.08 4.15
C VAL A 77 -13.37 20.08 4.63
N LYS A 78 -13.14 21.14 3.85
CA LYS A 78 -12.25 22.25 4.22
C LYS A 78 -12.56 22.76 5.63
N GLY A 79 -11.52 22.93 6.47
CA GLY A 79 -11.68 23.27 7.89
C GLY A 79 -11.83 22.06 8.82
N ALA A 80 -11.51 20.86 8.35
CA ALA A 80 -11.59 19.65 9.17
C ALA A 80 -10.66 19.65 10.37
N SER A 81 -9.53 20.34 10.28
CA SER A 81 -8.54 20.50 11.35
C SER A 81 -8.99 21.46 12.46
N GLU A 82 -9.88 22.42 12.14
CA GLU A 82 -10.40 23.42 13.08
C GLU A 82 -11.77 23.07 13.69
N GLY A 83 -12.45 22.05 13.12
CA GLY A 83 -13.83 21.69 13.45
C GLY A 83 -13.98 20.70 14.61
N GLU A 84 -15.01 20.90 15.45
CA GLU A 84 -15.48 19.89 16.38
C GLU A 84 -16.30 18.82 15.63
N GLY A 85 -15.98 17.52 15.83
CA GLY A 85 -16.82 16.40 15.40
C GLY A 85 -16.33 15.63 14.19
N LEU A 86 -16.87 15.84 12.98
CA LEU A 86 -16.59 15.00 11.80
C LEU A 86 -15.14 15.07 11.33
N GLY A 87 -14.51 16.26 11.37
CA GLY A 87 -13.10 16.43 11.00
C GLY A 87 -12.14 15.66 11.89
N ASN A 88 -12.35 15.68 13.20
CA ASN A 88 -11.52 14.95 14.16
C ASN A 88 -11.66 13.43 13.98
N LYS A 89 -12.86 12.93 13.65
CA LYS A 89 -13.09 11.52 13.36
C LYS A 89 -12.38 11.09 12.07
N PHE A 90 -12.42 11.93 11.06
CA PHE A 90 -11.70 11.71 9.80
C PHE A 90 -10.18 11.59 10.04
N LEU A 91 -9.58 12.56 10.73
CA LEU A 91 -8.15 12.54 11.05
C LEU A 91 -7.77 11.32 11.93
N ALA A 92 -8.64 10.91 12.85
CA ALA A 92 -8.42 9.70 13.64
C ALA A 92 -8.37 8.44 12.78
N ASN A 93 -9.28 8.31 11.81
CA ASN A 93 -9.29 7.16 10.89
C ASN A 93 -8.02 7.13 10.01
N ILE A 94 -7.53 8.29 9.54
CA ILE A 94 -6.26 8.34 8.81
C ILE A 94 -5.09 7.93 9.72
N ARG A 95 -5.10 8.29 11.01
CA ARG A 95 -4.04 7.91 11.95
C ARG A 95 -3.87 6.39 12.06
N GLU A 96 -4.96 5.64 11.96
CA GLU A 96 -4.96 4.17 12.02
C GLU A 96 -4.44 3.51 10.73
N ALA A 97 -4.52 4.18 9.57
CA ALA A 97 -3.99 3.68 8.31
C ALA A 97 -2.44 3.72 8.28
N HIS A 98 -1.84 2.81 7.51
CA HIS A 98 -0.38 2.69 7.38
C HIS A 98 0.17 3.48 6.20
N ALA A 99 -0.67 3.71 5.17
CA ALA A 99 -0.41 4.58 4.03
C ALA A 99 -1.70 5.29 3.63
N ILE A 100 -1.60 6.32 2.82
CA ILE A 100 -2.72 7.13 2.34
C ILE A 100 -2.80 7.01 0.82
N ALA A 101 -3.98 6.66 0.29
CA ALA A 101 -4.32 6.75 -1.12
C ALA A 101 -5.25 7.94 -1.32
N GLN A 102 -4.73 9.02 -1.87
CA GLN A 102 -5.49 10.23 -2.14
C GLN A 102 -6.08 10.17 -3.54
N VAL A 103 -7.41 10.08 -3.61
CA VAL A 103 -8.14 10.13 -4.88
C VAL A 103 -8.28 11.58 -5.32
N VAL A 104 -7.80 11.84 -6.52
CA VAL A 104 -7.77 13.17 -7.13
C VAL A 104 -8.57 13.12 -8.43
N ARG A 105 -9.48 14.10 -8.62
CA ARG A 105 -10.25 14.21 -9.84
C ARG A 105 -9.38 14.78 -10.97
N ALA A 106 -9.26 14.01 -12.05
CA ALA A 106 -8.57 14.38 -13.27
C ALA A 106 -9.44 14.11 -14.52
N PHE A 107 -10.76 14.13 -14.36
CA PHE A 107 -11.74 14.00 -15.45
C PHE A 107 -12.67 15.21 -15.49
N ASP A 108 -13.14 15.56 -16.67
CA ASP A 108 -14.13 16.60 -16.85
C ASP A 108 -15.50 15.96 -17.16
N ASP A 109 -16.48 16.24 -16.30
CA ASP A 109 -17.86 15.77 -16.45
C ASP A 109 -18.80 16.91 -16.03
N PRO A 110 -19.59 17.47 -16.97
CA PRO A 110 -20.51 18.59 -16.71
C PRO A 110 -21.64 18.22 -15.73
N ASP A 111 -21.98 16.94 -15.60
CA ASP A 111 -23.03 16.45 -14.71
C ASP A 111 -22.52 16.24 -13.27
N VAL A 112 -21.21 16.28 -13.04
CA VAL A 112 -20.56 16.13 -11.74
C VAL A 112 -20.00 17.47 -11.26
N ILE A 113 -20.69 18.12 -10.33
CA ILE A 113 -20.27 19.41 -9.78
C ILE A 113 -18.96 19.26 -9.02
N HIS A 114 -17.94 20.04 -9.39
CA HIS A 114 -16.72 20.18 -8.61
C HIS A 114 -16.95 21.12 -7.42
N VAL A 115 -16.33 20.84 -6.26
CA VAL A 115 -16.51 21.63 -5.03
C VAL A 115 -16.11 23.12 -5.25
N ASP A 116 -15.04 23.35 -5.98
CA ASP A 116 -14.52 24.70 -6.28
C ASP A 116 -14.93 25.21 -7.67
N GLY A 117 -15.86 24.49 -8.37
CA GLY A 117 -16.41 24.90 -9.67
C GLY A 117 -15.48 24.69 -10.87
N LYS A 118 -14.24 24.21 -10.68
CA LYS A 118 -13.24 23.91 -11.71
C LYS A 118 -12.44 22.68 -11.30
N VAL A 119 -12.19 21.78 -12.23
CA VAL A 119 -11.29 20.64 -12.02
C VAL A 119 -9.85 21.18 -12.00
N ASP A 120 -9.19 21.03 -10.87
CA ASP A 120 -7.80 21.45 -10.66
C ASP A 120 -7.11 20.46 -9.70
N PRO A 121 -6.44 19.42 -10.25
CA PRO A 121 -5.79 18.40 -9.44
C PRO A 121 -4.80 18.96 -8.41
N ALA A 122 -4.05 20.01 -8.76
CA ALA A 122 -3.09 20.62 -7.84
C ALA A 122 -3.79 21.27 -6.63
N SER A 123 -4.87 22.02 -6.87
CA SER A 123 -5.67 22.64 -5.80
C SER A 123 -6.35 21.60 -4.90
N ASP A 124 -6.84 20.52 -5.49
CA ASP A 124 -7.48 19.42 -4.74
C ASP A 124 -6.49 18.74 -3.80
N MET A 125 -5.29 18.47 -4.29
CA MET A 125 -4.20 17.89 -3.47
C MET A 125 -3.77 18.84 -2.36
N GLU A 126 -3.58 20.12 -2.66
CA GLU A 126 -3.18 21.14 -1.69
C GLU A 126 -4.20 21.28 -0.56
N THR A 127 -5.50 21.24 -0.87
CA THR A 127 -6.57 21.31 0.12
C THR A 127 -6.46 20.19 1.16
N ILE A 128 -6.27 18.95 0.74
CA ILE A 128 -6.10 17.81 1.65
C ILE A 128 -4.78 17.92 2.41
N ASN A 129 -3.68 18.19 1.72
CA ASN A 129 -2.36 18.28 2.34
C ASN A 129 -2.34 19.36 3.43
N THR A 130 -2.98 20.50 3.19
CA THR A 130 -3.08 21.60 4.17
C THR A 130 -3.77 21.14 5.46
N GLU A 131 -4.90 20.43 5.36
CA GLU A 131 -5.60 19.92 6.54
C GLU A 131 -4.76 18.91 7.35
N LEU A 132 -4.01 18.04 6.65
CA LEU A 132 -3.11 17.09 7.31
C LEU A 132 -1.91 17.81 7.96
N ILE A 133 -1.34 18.79 7.29
CA ILE A 133 -0.23 19.62 7.79
C ILE A 133 -0.65 20.36 9.06
N LEU A 134 -1.82 21.01 9.07
CA LEU A 134 -2.32 21.73 10.24
C LEU A 134 -2.53 20.79 11.45
N ALA A 135 -3.08 19.59 11.21
CA ALA A 135 -3.26 18.60 12.26
C ALA A 135 -1.93 18.10 12.85
N ASP A 136 -0.90 17.94 12.02
CA ASP A 136 0.42 17.50 12.45
C ASP A 136 1.19 18.64 13.15
N LEU A 137 1.08 19.89 12.67
CA LEU A 137 1.63 21.05 13.37
C LEU A 137 1.10 21.15 14.78
N GLN A 138 -0.21 21.03 14.98
CA GLN A 138 -0.82 21.02 16.32
C GLN A 138 -0.27 19.88 17.20
N THR A 139 -0.01 18.71 16.61
CA THR A 139 0.58 17.58 17.33
C THR A 139 2.02 17.90 17.79
N LEU A 140 2.84 18.47 16.90
CA LEU A 140 4.23 18.85 17.19
C LEU A 140 4.33 20.02 18.18
N GLU A 141 3.47 21.03 18.06
CA GLU A 141 3.38 22.15 19.01
C GLU A 141 3.13 21.67 20.45
N ASN A 142 2.37 20.61 20.63
CA ASN A 142 2.14 20.00 21.92
C ASN A 142 3.28 19.07 22.39
N ALA A 143 3.97 18.40 21.47
CA ALA A 143 5.00 17.41 21.77
C ALA A 143 6.37 18.06 22.05
N ILE A 144 6.79 19.04 21.25
CA ILE A 144 8.11 19.69 21.35
C ILE A 144 8.40 20.26 22.75
N PRO A 145 7.52 21.06 23.38
CA PRO A 145 7.80 21.62 24.70
C PRO A 145 7.96 20.56 25.80
N ARG A 146 7.25 19.42 25.66
CA ARG A 146 7.37 18.30 26.59
C ARG A 146 8.71 17.61 26.45
N LEU A 147 9.13 17.34 25.20
CA LEU A 147 10.43 16.70 24.92
C LEU A 147 11.60 17.64 25.28
N GLU A 148 11.49 18.96 25.04
CA GLU A 148 12.50 19.95 25.48
C GLU A 148 12.73 19.93 27.00
N LYS A 149 11.64 19.85 27.77
CA LYS A 149 11.75 19.74 29.25
C LYS A 149 12.43 18.43 29.63
N ALA A 150 12.09 17.32 28.96
CA ALA A 150 12.72 16.02 29.23
C ALA A 150 14.21 16.01 28.89
N VAL A 151 14.60 16.63 27.76
CA VAL A 151 16.02 16.76 27.37
C VAL A 151 16.80 17.61 28.36
N LYS A 152 16.23 18.75 28.81
CA LYS A 152 16.87 19.63 29.84
C LYS A 152 17.19 18.89 31.13
N ILE A 153 16.36 17.95 31.55
CA ILE A 153 16.58 17.15 32.75
C ILE A 153 17.29 15.80 32.47
N LYS A 154 17.85 15.65 31.25
CA LYS A 154 18.58 14.44 30.79
C LYS A 154 17.75 13.16 30.84
N LYS A 155 16.44 13.25 30.62
CA LYS A 155 15.47 12.13 30.50
C LYS A 155 14.90 11.96 29.11
N GLY A 156 15.21 12.86 28.18
CA GLY A 156 14.76 12.84 26.79
C GLY A 156 15.92 12.70 25.81
N ASP A 157 15.59 12.27 24.58
CA ASP A 157 16.54 12.15 23.49
C ASP A 157 16.66 13.48 22.72
N ALA A 158 17.87 14.04 22.69
CA ALA A 158 18.16 15.28 21.99
C ALA A 158 18.06 15.11 20.46
N ALA A 159 18.42 13.95 19.92
CA ALA A 159 18.32 13.67 18.49
C ALA A 159 16.85 13.61 18.04
N GLN A 160 15.98 13.00 18.86
CA GLN A 160 14.53 13.01 18.63
C GLN A 160 13.97 14.45 18.65
N LEU A 161 14.43 15.30 19.58
CA LEU A 161 13.99 16.71 19.61
C LEU A 161 14.38 17.48 18.35
N GLU A 162 15.59 17.29 17.85
CA GLU A 162 16.01 17.91 16.58
C GLU A 162 15.17 17.42 15.40
N THR A 163 14.83 16.11 15.38
CA THR A 163 13.91 15.56 14.36
C THR A 163 12.53 16.19 14.44
N TYR A 164 11.96 16.41 15.63
CA TYR A 164 10.66 17.06 15.80
C TYR A 164 10.68 18.50 15.26
N LYS A 165 11.74 19.26 15.56
CA LYS A 165 11.90 20.64 15.07
C LYS A 165 12.08 20.68 13.56
N ALA A 166 12.85 19.77 13.00
CA ALA A 166 13.01 19.66 11.54
C ALA A 166 11.67 19.32 10.86
N ALA A 167 10.91 18.37 11.41
CA ALA A 167 9.57 18.04 10.93
C ALA A 167 8.61 19.23 11.01
N GLN A 168 8.62 19.99 12.12
CA GLN A 168 7.81 21.20 12.26
C GLN A 168 8.14 22.22 11.17
N LYS A 169 9.43 22.45 10.91
CA LYS A 169 9.86 23.39 9.87
C LYS A 169 9.38 22.97 8.47
N ILE A 170 9.46 21.70 8.12
CA ILE A 170 8.94 21.17 6.84
C ILE A 170 7.45 21.52 6.70
N LEU A 171 6.67 21.30 7.75
CA LEU A 171 5.23 21.60 7.74
C LEU A 171 4.94 23.10 7.67
N GLU A 172 5.73 23.94 8.35
CA GLU A 172 5.63 25.41 8.29
C GLU A 172 5.95 25.94 6.89
N ASP A 173 6.83 25.26 6.16
CA ASP A 173 7.15 25.57 4.76
C ASP A 173 6.03 25.10 3.77
N GLY A 174 4.99 24.42 4.27
CA GLY A 174 3.84 23.94 3.48
C GLY A 174 4.04 22.56 2.83
N ASP A 175 5.12 21.87 3.14
CA ASP A 175 5.43 20.54 2.61
C ASP A 175 4.96 19.43 3.57
N THR A 176 4.65 18.24 3.02
CA THR A 176 4.43 17.05 3.85
C THR A 176 5.78 16.51 4.34
N ILE A 177 5.79 15.91 5.54
CA ILE A 177 7.03 15.34 6.10
C ILE A 177 7.64 14.31 5.15
N ILE A 178 6.83 13.41 4.61
CA ILE A 178 7.31 12.31 3.76
C ILE A 178 7.94 12.79 2.45
N SER A 179 7.45 13.91 1.88
CA SER A 179 7.99 14.46 0.63
C SER A 179 9.42 14.98 0.78
N ARG A 180 9.78 15.49 1.97
CA ARG A 180 11.08 16.12 2.26
C ARG A 180 12.00 15.22 3.11
N ALA A 181 11.48 14.13 3.70
CA ALA A 181 12.21 13.33 4.67
C ALA A 181 13.56 12.82 4.16
N LYS A 182 13.64 12.42 2.89
CA LYS A 182 14.88 11.90 2.28
C LYS A 182 15.92 13.01 2.09
N ASP A 183 15.52 14.16 1.58
CA ASP A 183 16.40 15.28 1.29
C ASP A 183 16.95 15.92 2.57
N GLU A 184 16.09 16.07 3.57
CA GLU A 184 16.45 16.58 4.90
C GLU A 184 17.10 15.52 5.80
N LYS A 185 17.28 14.26 5.31
CA LYS A 185 17.83 13.13 6.06
C LYS A 185 17.14 12.92 7.41
N LEU A 186 15.80 13.08 7.41
CA LEU A 186 15.00 13.00 8.62
C LEU A 186 14.92 11.56 9.11
N GLU A 187 15.19 11.33 10.40
CA GLU A 187 15.04 10.01 11.02
C GLU A 187 13.57 9.76 11.38
N LEU A 188 12.80 9.18 10.45
CA LEU A 188 11.37 8.93 10.63
C LEU A 188 11.04 8.03 11.82
N ALA A 189 11.98 7.19 12.27
CA ALA A 189 11.79 6.37 13.45
C ALA A 189 11.52 7.19 14.71
N HIS A 190 12.12 8.37 14.82
CA HIS A 190 11.89 9.30 15.94
C HIS A 190 10.48 9.89 15.98
N LEU A 191 9.77 9.93 14.83
CA LEU A 191 8.40 10.47 14.71
C LEU A 191 7.32 9.42 14.98
N LYS A 192 7.68 8.16 15.07
CA LYS A 192 6.75 7.02 15.05
C LYS A 192 5.69 7.08 16.15
N GLU A 193 6.06 7.52 17.37
CA GLU A 193 5.14 7.62 18.50
C GLU A 193 4.07 8.71 18.34
N LEU A 194 4.32 9.72 17.47
CA LEU A 194 3.38 10.81 17.24
C LEU A 194 2.30 10.45 16.21
N ASN A 195 2.46 9.36 15.47
CA ASN A 195 1.55 8.93 14.40
C ASN A 195 1.17 10.09 13.45
N LEU A 196 2.18 10.87 13.02
CA LEU A 196 1.96 12.01 12.14
C LEU A 196 1.40 11.55 10.80
N LEU A 197 0.40 12.28 10.32
CA LEU A 197 -0.35 11.96 9.10
C LEU A 197 0.52 12.16 7.86
N THR A 198 1.24 13.27 7.81
CA THR A 198 2.11 13.66 6.68
C THR A 198 3.44 12.91 6.65
N ALA A 199 3.77 12.14 7.69
CA ALA A 199 4.92 11.22 7.71
C ALA A 199 4.61 9.84 7.12
N LYS A 200 3.34 9.55 6.83
CA LYS A 200 2.91 8.30 6.18
C LYS A 200 3.24 8.33 4.68
N PRO A 201 3.50 7.16 4.06
CA PRO A 201 3.60 7.07 2.61
C PRO A 201 2.30 7.46 1.92
N PHE A 202 2.41 8.16 0.77
CA PHE A 202 1.29 8.59 -0.06
C PHE A 202 1.31 7.89 -1.41
N ILE A 203 0.10 7.62 -1.91
CA ILE A 203 -0.20 7.23 -3.29
C ILE A 203 -1.24 8.22 -3.80
N TYR A 204 -1.00 8.86 -4.93
CA TYR A 204 -1.99 9.69 -5.58
C TYR A 204 -2.71 8.87 -6.65
N VAL A 205 -4.03 8.76 -6.50
CA VAL A 205 -4.89 8.01 -7.42
C VAL A 205 -5.66 9.01 -8.27
N PHE A 206 -5.18 9.25 -9.48
CA PHE A 206 -5.84 10.12 -10.42
C PHE A 206 -7.00 9.38 -11.09
N ASN A 207 -8.22 9.74 -10.71
CA ASN A 207 -9.41 9.31 -11.40
C ASN A 207 -9.54 10.16 -12.68
N ALA A 208 -9.19 9.56 -13.81
CA ALA A 208 -8.89 10.24 -15.07
C ALA A 208 -9.83 9.79 -16.19
N ASP A 209 -10.04 10.67 -17.15
CA ASP A 209 -10.72 10.35 -18.40
C ASP A 209 -9.79 9.65 -19.41
N GLU A 210 -10.38 9.15 -20.50
CA GLU A 210 -9.66 8.49 -21.59
C GLU A 210 -8.54 9.37 -22.17
N GLY A 211 -8.74 10.70 -22.23
CA GLY A 211 -7.76 11.64 -22.77
C GLY A 211 -6.48 11.75 -21.94
N ILE A 212 -6.53 11.46 -20.64
CA ILE A 212 -5.37 11.37 -19.75
C ILE A 212 -4.83 9.94 -19.77
N LEU A 213 -5.69 8.93 -19.69
CA LEU A 213 -5.27 7.53 -19.70
C LEU A 213 -4.51 7.14 -20.96
N ALA A 214 -4.86 7.70 -22.12
CA ALA A 214 -4.19 7.47 -23.39
C ALA A 214 -2.96 8.35 -23.63
N SER A 215 -2.62 9.29 -22.73
CA SER A 215 -1.53 10.27 -22.91
C SER A 215 -0.45 10.15 -21.87
N GLU A 216 0.67 9.52 -22.22
CA GLU A 216 1.84 9.43 -21.33
C GLU A 216 2.38 10.82 -20.93
N GLU A 217 2.32 11.81 -21.82
CA GLU A 217 2.75 13.18 -21.53
C GLU A 217 1.94 13.80 -20.38
N LYS A 218 0.60 13.70 -20.44
CA LYS A 218 -0.29 14.22 -19.38
C LYS A 218 -0.12 13.45 -18.08
N GLN A 219 0.05 12.13 -18.14
CA GLN A 219 0.33 11.32 -16.96
C GLN A 219 1.68 11.71 -16.35
N GLN A 220 2.70 11.99 -17.16
CA GLN A 220 4.01 12.41 -16.66
C GLN A 220 3.94 13.78 -15.98
N GLU A 221 3.18 14.73 -16.51
CA GLU A 221 2.94 16.02 -15.85
C GLU A 221 2.32 15.83 -14.46
N LEU A 222 1.34 14.93 -14.33
CA LEU A 222 0.71 14.63 -13.05
C LEU A 222 1.65 13.86 -12.09
N ARG A 223 2.49 12.94 -12.61
CA ARG A 223 3.52 12.27 -11.82
C ARG A 223 4.55 13.28 -11.26
N ASP A 224 4.95 14.23 -12.08
CA ASP A 224 5.92 15.25 -11.66
C ASP A 224 5.37 16.16 -10.53
N MET A 225 4.05 16.41 -10.52
CA MET A 225 3.39 17.18 -9.46
C MET A 225 3.44 16.49 -8.09
N VAL A 226 3.47 15.16 -8.07
CA VAL A 226 3.37 14.39 -6.82
C VAL A 226 4.69 13.72 -6.41
N ALA A 227 5.73 13.84 -7.24
CA ALA A 227 7.04 13.27 -6.92
C ALA A 227 7.56 13.74 -5.55
N PRO A 228 8.15 12.88 -4.74
CA PRO A 228 8.55 11.49 -5.00
C PRO A 228 7.48 10.44 -4.69
N ALA A 229 6.23 10.81 -4.44
CA ALA A 229 5.15 9.87 -4.18
C ALA A 229 4.74 9.12 -5.46
N GLU A 230 4.15 7.94 -5.28
CA GLU A 230 3.64 7.14 -6.38
C GLU A 230 2.32 7.69 -6.93
N ALA A 231 2.12 7.56 -8.25
CA ALA A 231 0.90 7.93 -8.94
C ALA A 231 0.28 6.72 -9.64
N VAL A 232 -1.03 6.56 -9.48
CA VAL A 232 -1.86 5.56 -10.17
C VAL A 232 -2.91 6.28 -10.98
N PHE A 233 -3.14 5.85 -12.22
CA PHE A 233 -4.14 6.42 -13.12
C PHE A 233 -5.19 5.37 -13.42
N LEU A 234 -6.46 5.70 -13.22
CA LEU A 234 -7.58 4.81 -13.49
C LEU A 234 -8.84 5.61 -13.80
N ASP A 235 -9.80 4.98 -14.46
CA ASP A 235 -11.18 5.45 -14.52
C ASP A 235 -12.02 4.63 -13.54
N ALA A 236 -12.46 5.25 -12.44
CA ALA A 236 -13.20 4.56 -11.40
C ALA A 236 -14.54 3.97 -11.89
N LYS A 237 -15.12 4.52 -12.95
CA LYS A 237 -16.33 4.01 -13.57
C LYS A 237 -16.04 2.75 -14.39
N LEU A 238 -15.00 2.78 -15.21
CA LEU A 238 -14.53 1.60 -15.93
C LEU A 238 -14.18 0.46 -14.95
N GLU A 239 -13.48 0.77 -13.86
CA GLU A 239 -13.14 -0.23 -12.84
C GLU A 239 -14.40 -0.87 -12.21
N ALA A 240 -15.44 -0.08 -11.96
CA ALA A 240 -16.71 -0.61 -11.46
C ALA A 240 -17.40 -1.53 -12.47
N ASP A 241 -17.36 -1.20 -13.75
CA ASP A 241 -17.93 -2.01 -14.82
C ASP A 241 -17.15 -3.33 -15.00
N LEU A 242 -15.79 -3.30 -14.90
CA LEU A 242 -14.93 -4.49 -15.02
C LEU A 242 -15.23 -5.56 -13.96
N VAL A 243 -15.62 -5.15 -12.74
CA VAL A 243 -15.93 -6.06 -11.64
C VAL A 243 -17.15 -6.95 -11.93
N GLU A 244 -18.07 -6.48 -12.78
CA GLU A 244 -19.29 -7.21 -13.14
C GLU A 244 -19.08 -8.20 -14.29
N LEU A 245 -17.92 -8.16 -14.96
CA LEU A 245 -17.59 -8.95 -16.13
C LEU A 245 -16.85 -10.25 -15.77
N SER A 246 -16.88 -11.22 -16.68
CA SER A 246 -15.97 -12.37 -16.61
C SER A 246 -14.52 -11.92 -16.90
N GLU A 247 -13.52 -12.72 -16.47
CA GLU A 247 -12.10 -12.41 -16.70
C GLU A 247 -11.78 -12.20 -18.19
N GLU A 248 -12.44 -12.94 -19.11
CA GLU A 248 -12.25 -12.82 -20.55
C GLU A 248 -12.82 -11.50 -21.08
N GLU A 249 -14.07 -11.18 -20.71
CA GLU A 249 -14.73 -9.93 -21.08
C GLU A 249 -14.01 -8.71 -20.51
N ALA A 250 -13.55 -8.78 -19.25
CA ALA A 250 -12.78 -7.71 -18.61
C ALA A 250 -11.47 -7.44 -19.35
N ARG A 251 -10.76 -8.51 -19.77
CA ARG A 251 -9.54 -8.38 -20.55
C ARG A 251 -9.79 -7.73 -21.90
N GLU A 252 -10.85 -8.17 -22.63
CA GLU A 252 -11.23 -7.57 -23.91
C GLU A 252 -11.57 -6.08 -23.75
N MET A 253 -12.26 -5.71 -22.67
CA MET A 253 -12.61 -4.33 -22.38
C MET A 253 -11.39 -3.47 -22.07
N LEU A 254 -10.40 -3.98 -21.32
CA LEU A 254 -9.12 -3.31 -21.07
C LEU A 254 -8.34 -3.11 -22.38
N GLU A 255 -8.21 -4.14 -23.22
CA GLU A 255 -7.53 -4.06 -24.52
C GLU A 255 -8.21 -2.99 -25.44
N MET A 256 -9.54 -2.92 -25.45
CA MET A 256 -10.29 -1.90 -26.20
C MET A 256 -10.00 -0.47 -25.70
N ASN A 257 -9.71 -0.31 -24.43
CA ASN A 257 -9.32 0.97 -23.80
C ASN A 257 -7.80 1.21 -23.82
N GLY A 258 -7.02 0.36 -24.47
CA GLY A 258 -5.57 0.49 -24.58
C GLY A 258 -4.82 0.28 -23.26
N GLN A 259 -5.41 -0.49 -22.34
CA GLN A 259 -4.83 -0.79 -21.02
C GLN A 259 -4.39 -2.25 -20.94
N ASP A 260 -3.21 -2.50 -20.39
CA ASP A 260 -2.64 -3.84 -20.21
C ASP A 260 -3.12 -4.51 -18.92
N GLU A 261 -3.55 -3.72 -17.93
CA GLU A 261 -4.04 -4.17 -16.62
C GLU A 261 -5.11 -3.23 -16.07
N SER A 262 -5.91 -3.70 -15.13
CA SER A 262 -6.89 -2.83 -14.46
C SER A 262 -6.18 -1.81 -13.54
N GLY A 263 -6.81 -0.66 -13.33
CA GLY A 263 -6.30 0.34 -12.39
C GLY A 263 -6.33 -0.16 -10.94
N LEU A 264 -7.26 -1.06 -10.60
CA LEU A 264 -7.31 -1.70 -9.28
C LEU A 264 -6.10 -2.63 -9.06
N ASP A 265 -5.69 -3.39 -10.06
CA ASP A 265 -4.50 -4.24 -9.99
C ASP A 265 -3.23 -3.40 -9.84
N GLN A 266 -3.13 -2.29 -10.61
CA GLN A 266 -2.06 -1.32 -10.46
C GLN A 266 -2.05 -0.72 -9.05
N LEU A 267 -3.21 -0.30 -8.53
CA LEU A 267 -3.34 0.25 -7.19
C LEU A 267 -2.94 -0.76 -6.10
N ALA A 268 -3.34 -2.03 -6.25
CA ALA A 268 -2.95 -3.09 -5.32
C ALA A 268 -1.42 -3.27 -5.31
N ARG A 269 -0.78 -3.32 -6.48
CA ARG A 269 0.66 -3.50 -6.62
C ARG A 269 1.45 -2.30 -6.07
N VAL A 270 1.04 -1.08 -6.43
CA VAL A 270 1.67 0.14 -5.92
C VAL A 270 1.47 0.25 -4.41
N GLY A 271 0.27 -0.02 -3.92
CA GLY A 271 -0.04 -0.02 -2.49
C GLY A 271 0.81 -1.01 -1.69
N PHE A 272 0.96 -2.22 -2.20
CA PHE A 272 1.79 -3.25 -1.59
C PHE A 272 3.27 -2.80 -1.50
N SER A 273 3.81 -2.26 -2.58
CA SER A 273 5.18 -1.74 -2.60
C SER A 273 5.38 -0.54 -1.68
N THR A 274 4.41 0.39 -1.63
CA THR A 274 4.43 1.60 -0.80
C THR A 274 4.45 1.27 0.69
N LEU A 275 3.79 0.18 1.09
CA LEU A 275 3.83 -0.35 2.45
C LEU A 275 5.16 -1.05 2.80
N GLY A 276 6.13 -1.11 1.87
CA GLY A 276 7.41 -1.77 2.07
C GLY A 276 7.31 -3.30 2.11
N LEU A 277 6.28 -3.86 1.48
CA LEU A 277 6.01 -5.29 1.46
C LEU A 277 6.67 -5.98 0.27
N GLN A 278 6.88 -7.28 0.41
CA GLN A 278 7.26 -8.23 -0.64
C GLN A 278 6.64 -9.59 -0.36
N THR A 279 6.70 -10.50 -1.33
CA THR A 279 6.19 -11.85 -1.17
C THR A 279 7.29 -12.89 -1.29
N TYR A 280 7.20 -13.92 -0.46
CA TYR A 280 7.81 -15.21 -0.77
C TYR A 280 6.69 -16.24 -1.07
N LEU A 281 7.06 -17.33 -1.72
CA LEU A 281 6.12 -18.30 -2.27
C LEU A 281 6.35 -19.67 -1.62
N THR A 282 5.26 -20.39 -1.42
CA THR A 282 5.28 -21.82 -1.10
C THR A 282 4.40 -22.56 -2.09
N ALA A 283 4.80 -23.75 -2.49
CA ALA A 283 4.02 -24.55 -3.41
C ALA A 283 4.10 -26.04 -3.06
N GLY A 284 2.98 -26.71 -3.23
CA GLY A 284 2.81 -28.13 -3.03
C GLY A 284 1.50 -28.61 -3.62
N PRO A 285 1.15 -29.92 -3.52
CA PRO A 285 -0.06 -30.46 -4.15
C PRO A 285 -1.36 -29.81 -3.67
N LYS A 286 -1.41 -29.32 -2.44
CA LYS A 286 -2.63 -28.71 -1.89
C LYS A 286 -2.82 -27.26 -2.34
N GLU A 287 -1.73 -26.50 -2.35
CA GLU A 287 -1.79 -25.06 -2.66
C GLU A 287 -0.45 -24.50 -3.15
N ALA A 288 -0.56 -23.49 -4.02
CA ALA A 288 0.48 -22.50 -4.31
C ALA A 288 0.07 -21.19 -3.65
N ARG A 289 0.96 -20.59 -2.83
CA ARG A 289 0.60 -19.46 -2.00
C ARG A 289 1.69 -18.41 -1.95
N ALA A 290 1.29 -17.14 -2.02
CA ALA A 290 2.13 -15.99 -1.73
C ALA A 290 1.93 -15.56 -0.26
N TRP A 291 3.03 -15.35 0.43
CA TRP A 291 3.07 -14.90 1.81
C TRP A 291 3.64 -13.50 1.88
N THR A 292 2.94 -12.62 2.57
CA THR A 292 3.33 -11.23 2.73
C THR A 292 4.34 -11.08 3.85
N ILE A 293 5.48 -10.45 3.55
CA ILE A 293 6.53 -10.08 4.50
C ILE A 293 7.01 -8.66 4.23
N TYR A 294 7.75 -8.07 5.17
CA TYR A 294 8.44 -6.81 4.92
C TYR A 294 9.72 -7.02 4.13
N LYS A 295 10.07 -6.04 3.31
CA LYS A 295 11.40 -5.97 2.69
C LYS A 295 12.45 -5.90 3.80
N GLY A 296 13.41 -6.84 3.79
CA GLY A 296 14.43 -6.96 4.80
C GLY A 296 14.15 -7.99 5.90
N ASP A 297 12.98 -8.64 5.90
CA ASP A 297 12.70 -9.74 6.82
C ASP A 297 13.64 -10.91 6.60
N THR A 298 14.06 -11.54 7.68
CA THR A 298 14.88 -12.75 7.68
C THR A 298 14.04 -14.01 7.48
N ALA A 299 14.69 -15.12 7.13
CA ALA A 299 14.01 -16.40 6.94
C ALA A 299 13.21 -16.87 8.17
N PRO A 300 13.67 -16.74 9.43
CA PRO A 300 12.84 -17.01 10.59
C PRO A 300 11.61 -16.14 10.71
N GLN A 301 11.71 -14.82 10.44
CA GLN A 301 10.57 -13.90 10.46
C GLN A 301 9.55 -14.28 9.37
N ALA A 302 10.02 -14.62 8.18
CA ALA A 302 9.17 -15.12 7.10
C ALA A 302 8.45 -16.42 7.49
N ALA A 303 9.15 -17.38 8.09
CA ALA A 303 8.54 -18.61 8.60
C ALA A 303 7.47 -18.32 9.67
N GLY A 304 7.69 -17.29 10.49
CA GLY A 304 6.78 -16.82 11.52
C GLY A 304 5.41 -16.34 10.96
N VAL A 305 5.38 -15.86 9.73
CA VAL A 305 4.13 -15.48 9.06
C VAL A 305 3.22 -16.67 8.79
N ILE A 306 3.78 -17.86 8.56
CA ILE A 306 3.00 -19.09 8.44
C ILE A 306 2.43 -19.49 9.81
N HIS A 307 3.29 -19.54 10.82
CA HIS A 307 2.92 -19.83 12.21
C HIS A 307 4.04 -19.39 13.16
N SER A 308 3.70 -18.84 14.33
CA SER A 308 4.69 -18.37 15.31
C SER A 308 5.66 -19.46 15.80
N ASP A 309 5.24 -20.73 15.78
CA ASP A 309 6.10 -21.87 16.13
C ASP A 309 7.18 -22.11 15.08
N PHE A 310 6.92 -21.73 13.81
CA PHE A 310 7.92 -21.86 12.74
C PHE A 310 9.09 -20.91 12.94
N GLU A 311 8.82 -19.69 13.41
CA GLU A 311 9.88 -18.75 13.78
C GLU A 311 10.73 -19.26 14.93
N ARG A 312 10.07 -19.73 15.99
CA ARG A 312 10.76 -20.26 17.20
C ARG A 312 11.54 -21.53 16.91
N GLY A 313 10.96 -22.44 16.14
CA GLY A 313 11.55 -23.73 15.78
C GLY A 313 12.44 -23.69 14.52
N PHE A 314 12.69 -22.51 13.93
CA PHE A 314 13.41 -22.42 12.66
C PHE A 314 14.81 -23.02 12.74
N ILE A 315 15.10 -23.95 11.82
CA ILE A 315 16.44 -24.56 11.67
C ILE A 315 17.11 -24.02 10.41
N LYS A 316 16.45 -24.13 9.26
CA LYS A 316 16.92 -23.70 7.94
C LYS A 316 15.78 -23.61 6.95
N ALA A 317 16.00 -22.95 5.81
CA ALA A 317 15.10 -22.91 4.69
C ALA A 317 15.75 -23.53 3.44
N GLU A 318 15.03 -24.37 2.72
CA GLU A 318 15.34 -24.65 1.32
C GLU A 318 14.75 -23.52 0.48
N VAL A 319 15.59 -22.82 -0.27
CA VAL A 319 15.21 -21.64 -1.06
C VAL A 319 15.65 -21.80 -2.50
N VAL A 320 14.74 -21.56 -3.42
CA VAL A 320 15.04 -21.44 -4.85
C VAL A 320 14.34 -20.19 -5.39
N SER A 321 14.98 -19.42 -6.27
CA SER A 321 14.28 -18.31 -6.91
C SER A 321 13.18 -18.85 -7.83
N PHE A 322 12.06 -18.11 -7.94
CA PHE A 322 11.00 -18.50 -8.89
C PHE A 322 11.57 -18.70 -10.29
N LYS A 323 12.43 -17.81 -10.76
CA LYS A 323 13.07 -17.88 -12.09
C LYS A 323 13.82 -19.19 -12.28
N ASP A 324 14.70 -19.57 -11.35
CA ASP A 324 15.49 -20.81 -11.45
C ASP A 324 14.59 -22.06 -11.43
N LEU A 325 13.50 -22.01 -10.64
CA LEU A 325 12.54 -23.11 -10.56
C LEU A 325 11.70 -23.24 -11.84
N ASP A 326 11.27 -22.15 -12.41
CA ASP A 326 10.52 -22.14 -13.67
C ASP A 326 11.39 -22.64 -14.83
N GLU A 327 12.63 -22.19 -14.95
CA GLU A 327 13.60 -22.69 -15.94
C GLU A 327 13.92 -24.18 -15.76
N ALA A 328 13.88 -24.69 -14.53
CA ALA A 328 14.11 -26.12 -14.26
C ALA A 328 12.83 -26.95 -14.49
N GLY A 329 11.66 -26.37 -14.40
CA GLY A 329 10.36 -27.05 -14.58
C GLY A 329 9.96 -28.01 -13.46
N SER A 330 10.83 -28.26 -12.48
CA SER A 330 10.53 -29.05 -11.29
C SER A 330 11.54 -28.80 -10.18
N MET A 331 11.14 -29.06 -8.93
CA MET A 331 12.04 -28.98 -7.77
C MET A 331 13.18 -30.01 -7.84
N ALA A 332 12.92 -31.19 -8.40
CA ALA A 332 13.95 -32.23 -8.57
C ALA A 332 15.04 -31.78 -9.53
N GLU A 333 14.67 -31.20 -10.65
CA GLU A 333 15.59 -30.67 -11.64
C GLU A 333 16.34 -29.44 -11.11
N ALA A 334 15.66 -28.53 -10.39
CA ALA A 334 16.30 -27.40 -9.74
C ALA A 334 17.38 -27.84 -8.74
N LYS A 335 17.13 -28.92 -7.97
CA LYS A 335 18.13 -29.53 -7.07
C LYS A 335 19.29 -30.15 -7.86
N ALA A 336 19.01 -30.87 -8.94
CA ALA A 336 20.03 -31.47 -9.78
C ALA A 336 20.98 -30.41 -10.42
N ARG A 337 20.43 -29.25 -10.76
CA ARG A 337 21.18 -28.09 -11.28
C ARG A 337 21.87 -27.26 -10.19
N GLY A 338 21.76 -27.63 -8.91
CA GLY A 338 22.36 -26.90 -7.80
C GLY A 338 21.76 -25.52 -7.55
N LYS A 339 20.49 -25.29 -7.96
CA LYS A 339 19.80 -24.01 -7.80
C LYS A 339 19.08 -23.86 -6.47
N VAL A 340 18.87 -24.96 -5.75
CA VAL A 340 18.25 -24.94 -4.43
C VAL A 340 19.33 -24.72 -3.38
N ARG A 341 19.19 -23.66 -2.62
CA ARG A 341 20.09 -23.24 -1.56
C ARG A 341 19.55 -23.64 -0.19
N MET A 342 20.45 -23.88 0.74
CA MET A 342 20.12 -24.10 2.14
C MET A 342 20.52 -22.84 2.91
N GLU A 343 19.51 -22.08 3.36
CA GLU A 343 19.70 -20.80 4.01
C GLU A 343 19.48 -20.89 5.53
N GLY A 344 20.27 -20.12 6.25
CA GLY A 344 20.23 -20.03 7.71
C GLY A 344 19.38 -18.88 8.23
N LYS A 345 19.55 -18.61 9.53
CA LYS A 345 18.74 -17.59 10.25
C LYS A 345 18.97 -16.16 9.79
N ASP A 346 20.14 -15.87 9.24
CA ASP A 346 20.53 -14.51 8.84
C ASP A 346 20.18 -14.22 7.37
N TYR A 347 19.57 -15.19 6.69
CA TYR A 347 19.18 -14.99 5.28
C TYR A 347 18.06 -13.96 5.18
N ILE A 348 18.30 -12.91 4.40
CA ILE A 348 17.32 -11.88 4.08
C ILE A 348 16.51 -12.37 2.88
N MET A 349 15.21 -12.53 3.08
CA MET A 349 14.27 -12.99 2.05
C MET A 349 14.24 -12.07 0.84
N GLN A 350 14.18 -12.67 -0.34
CA GLN A 350 14.01 -11.94 -1.60
C GLN A 350 12.61 -12.14 -2.16
N ASP A 351 12.10 -11.12 -2.89
CA ASP A 351 10.82 -11.26 -3.56
C ASP A 351 10.85 -12.41 -4.58
N GLY A 352 9.85 -13.28 -4.50
CA GLY A 352 9.76 -14.47 -5.36
C GLY A 352 10.63 -15.65 -4.95
N ASP A 353 11.24 -15.64 -3.77
CA ASP A 353 11.82 -16.84 -3.20
C ASP A 353 10.75 -17.93 -3.01
N VAL A 354 10.97 -19.11 -3.55
CA VAL A 354 10.14 -20.29 -3.30
C VAL A 354 10.79 -21.10 -2.19
N CYS A 355 10.08 -21.26 -1.07
CA CYS A 355 10.65 -21.72 0.19
C CYS A 355 9.98 -22.98 0.74
N ASP A 356 10.80 -23.81 1.41
CA ASP A 356 10.37 -24.89 2.30
C ASP A 356 11.15 -24.76 3.63
N PHE A 357 10.43 -24.39 4.69
CA PHE A 357 11.04 -24.18 6.01
C PHE A 357 11.15 -25.49 6.77
N LYS A 358 12.34 -25.77 7.33
CA LYS A 358 12.60 -26.91 8.21
C LYS A 358 12.63 -26.41 9.64
N ILE A 359 11.74 -26.96 10.45
CA ILE A 359 11.57 -26.59 11.87
C ILE A 359 11.92 -27.78 12.77
N GLY A 360 12.48 -27.49 13.93
CA GLY A 360 12.65 -28.44 15.03
C GLY A 360 11.36 -28.54 15.85
N GLY A 361 11.05 -29.77 16.26
CA GLY A 361 9.91 -30.04 17.15
C GLY A 361 10.21 -29.67 18.59
#